data_1b0554c7a11bb005dc1c184f2581fac9
#
_entry.id   1b0554c7a11bb005dc1c184f2581fac9
#
_cell.length_a   1.000
_cell.length_b   1.000
_cell.length_c   1.000
_cell.angle_alpha   90.00
_cell.angle_beta   90.00
_cell.angle_gamma   90.00
#
_symmetry.space_group_name_H-M   'P 1'
#
loop_
_entity.id
_entity.type
_entity.pdbx_description
1 polymer ?
#
loop_
_entity_poly.entity_id
_entity_poly.type
_entity_poly.pdbx_seq_one_letter_code
_entity_poly.pdbx_strand_id
1 'polypeptide(L)'
;NWLSSYDGRNKEPDQLPMKFPLLLAQGAEGIAVGMACKFLPHNFIELIDQSINHLRGKKVEFLPDFPNGGMADFSGYNDGLRGSRVRVRAKIKKLDNKTLIIYEIPFGTTTGSLIESVIKANDKGKIKIKKIEDNTSMEAEIIVHLFPGVSPDKTIDALYAFTDCEVSISPNSTIIDGDKPRFMGVSEILKVTADTTVRLLKLELEIRLDELERMWHFSTLEKLFINNEMYIDFKLYSDKETLYEYLYKRFSVFKKELLREITDEDLHKLTQIPMI
;
A
#
# COMPACT_ATOMS: atom_id res chain seq x y z
N ASN A 1 15.42 4.99 7.98
CA ASN A 1 15.59 5.37 9.38
C ASN A 1 15.19 4.20 10.29
N TRP A 2 15.93 4.04 11.41
CA TRP A 2 15.70 2.97 12.38
C TRP A 2 15.53 3.60 13.75
N LEU A 3 14.50 3.20 14.48
CA LEU A 3 14.20 3.60 15.85
C LEU A 3 14.56 2.46 16.81
N SER A 4 14.77 2.78 18.07
CA SER A 4 14.85 1.74 19.11
C SER A 4 13.45 1.20 19.38
N SER A 5 13.32 -0.13 19.50
CA SER A 5 12.08 -0.79 19.93
C SER A 5 11.66 -0.30 21.33
N TYR A 6 10.42 -0.52 21.71
CA TYR A 6 9.86 -0.10 23.00
C TYR A 6 10.70 -0.59 24.20
N ASP A 7 11.28 -1.78 24.10
CA ASP A 7 12.15 -2.37 25.14
C ASP A 7 13.63 -1.98 24.99
N GLY A 8 13.99 -1.23 23.96
CA GLY A 8 15.35 -0.77 23.67
C GLY A 8 16.34 -1.86 23.24
N ARG A 9 15.91 -3.12 23.11
CA ARG A 9 16.78 -4.25 22.77
C ARG A 9 17.03 -4.43 21.28
N ASN A 10 16.08 -3.99 20.45
CA ASN A 10 16.12 -4.13 19.02
C ASN A 10 15.98 -2.78 18.33
N LYS A 11 16.20 -2.77 17.01
CA LYS A 11 15.88 -1.65 16.14
C LYS A 11 14.72 -2.03 15.23
N GLU A 12 13.80 -1.11 15.03
CA GLU A 12 12.67 -1.25 14.12
C GLU A 12 12.66 -0.11 13.10
N PRO A 13 12.16 -0.33 11.88
CA PRO A 13 12.07 0.73 10.89
C PRO A 13 11.04 1.78 11.33
N ASP A 14 11.40 3.05 11.22
CA ASP A 14 10.49 4.18 11.46
C ASP A 14 9.29 4.13 10.49
N GLN A 15 9.56 3.88 9.22
CA GLN A 15 8.57 3.74 8.17
C GLN A 15 9.01 2.67 7.17
N LEU A 16 8.04 1.94 6.63
CA LEU A 16 8.28 1.02 5.53
C LEU A 16 8.07 1.75 4.20
N PRO A 17 9.11 1.88 3.36
CA PRO A 17 8.95 2.53 2.06
C PRO A 17 8.02 1.71 1.17
N MET A 18 7.03 2.38 0.58
CA MET A 18 6.07 1.76 -0.32
C MET A 18 6.19 2.38 -1.72
N LYS A 19 6.34 1.52 -2.74
CA LYS A 19 6.48 1.93 -4.15
C LYS A 19 5.16 1.82 -4.94
N PHE A 20 4.04 1.81 -4.25
CA PHE A 20 2.69 1.71 -4.81
C PHE A 20 1.69 2.42 -3.88
N PRO A 21 0.61 3.05 -4.37
CA PRO A 21 -0.40 3.72 -3.55
C PRO A 21 -1.32 2.73 -2.81
N LEU A 22 -0.76 1.92 -1.92
CA LEU A 22 -1.46 0.86 -1.19
C LEU A 22 -2.62 1.39 -0.35
N LEU A 23 -2.45 2.57 0.27
CA LEU A 23 -3.51 3.23 1.02
C LEU A 23 -4.78 3.43 0.18
N LEU A 24 -4.61 3.81 -1.08
CA LEU A 24 -5.73 4.05 -2.00
C LEU A 24 -6.31 2.74 -2.54
N ALA A 25 -5.48 1.71 -2.74
CA ALA A 25 -5.94 0.42 -3.24
C ALA A 25 -6.82 -0.31 -2.21
N GLN A 26 -6.40 -0.35 -0.96
CA GLN A 26 -7.11 -1.07 0.10
C GLN A 26 -8.16 -0.21 0.80
N GLY A 27 -7.97 1.10 0.80
CA GLY A 27 -8.66 1.97 1.73
C GLY A 27 -8.16 1.82 3.16
N ALA A 28 -8.59 2.71 4.03
CA ALA A 28 -8.30 2.63 5.46
C ALA A 28 -9.37 3.37 6.26
N GLU A 29 -9.65 2.89 7.45
CA GLU A 29 -10.53 3.58 8.41
C GLU A 29 -9.87 3.58 9.77
N GLY A 30 -9.84 4.74 10.41
CA GLY A 30 -9.25 4.88 11.73
C GLY A 30 -9.84 6.05 12.49
N ILE A 31 -9.98 5.88 13.81
CA ILE A 31 -10.50 6.88 14.73
C ILE A 31 -9.40 7.18 15.74
N ALA A 32 -9.08 8.46 15.90
CA ALA A 32 -8.15 8.96 16.89
C ALA A 32 -8.79 10.08 17.72
N VAL A 33 -8.09 10.55 18.73
CA VAL A 33 -8.58 11.69 19.53
C VAL A 33 -8.53 12.97 18.69
N GLY A 34 -9.71 13.55 18.47
CA GLY A 34 -9.86 14.79 17.70
C GLY A 34 -9.80 14.64 16.18
N MET A 35 -9.50 13.44 15.64
CA MET A 35 -9.41 13.19 14.21
C MET A 35 -9.91 11.78 13.84
N ALA A 36 -10.35 11.64 12.61
CA ALA A 36 -10.66 10.35 12.00
C ALA A 36 -10.24 10.37 10.54
N CYS A 37 -9.92 9.22 9.99
CA CYS A 37 -9.74 9.06 8.56
C CYS A 37 -10.67 7.96 8.04
N LYS A 38 -11.12 8.12 6.79
CA LYS A 38 -11.87 7.10 6.06
C LYS A 38 -11.56 7.20 4.58
N PHE A 39 -10.68 6.32 4.12
CA PHE A 39 -10.33 6.14 2.72
C PHE A 39 -11.14 5.02 2.13
N LEU A 40 -11.74 5.28 0.97
CA LEU A 40 -12.41 4.24 0.20
C LEU A 40 -11.39 3.50 -0.68
N PRO A 41 -11.59 2.21 -0.96
CA PRO A 41 -10.73 1.45 -1.86
C PRO A 41 -10.91 1.90 -3.32
N HIS A 42 -9.89 1.65 -4.14
CA HIS A 42 -9.88 1.98 -5.57
C HIS A 42 -9.34 0.79 -6.36
N ASN A 43 -9.67 0.76 -7.64
CA ASN A 43 -9.20 -0.28 -8.54
C ASN A 43 -7.68 -0.24 -8.71
N PHE A 44 -7.03 -1.40 -8.51
CA PHE A 44 -5.58 -1.52 -8.56
C PHE A 44 -4.99 -1.13 -9.92
N ILE A 45 -5.60 -1.59 -11.01
CA ILE A 45 -5.13 -1.31 -12.37
C ILE A 45 -5.30 0.18 -12.68
N GLU A 46 -6.45 0.75 -12.31
CA GLU A 46 -6.72 2.18 -12.50
C GLU A 46 -5.72 3.05 -11.74
N LEU A 47 -5.36 2.69 -10.51
CA LEU A 47 -4.34 3.42 -9.74
C LEU A 47 -2.97 3.41 -10.43
N ILE A 48 -2.58 2.31 -11.07
CA ILE A 48 -1.35 2.22 -11.85
C ILE A 48 -1.45 3.13 -13.08
N ASP A 49 -2.54 3.05 -13.83
CA ASP A 49 -2.74 3.88 -15.03
C ASP A 49 -2.76 5.37 -14.69
N GLN A 50 -3.40 5.76 -13.59
CA GLN A 50 -3.42 7.15 -13.14
C GLN A 50 -2.05 7.62 -12.61
N SER A 51 -1.27 6.74 -11.98
CA SER A 51 0.12 7.02 -11.62
C SER A 51 0.99 7.27 -12.86
N ILE A 52 0.83 6.45 -13.90
CA ILE A 52 1.49 6.64 -15.21
C ILE A 52 1.04 7.96 -15.86
N ASN A 53 -0.25 8.29 -15.81
CA ASN A 53 -0.77 9.54 -16.33
C ASN A 53 -0.15 10.75 -15.62
N HIS A 54 -0.04 10.71 -14.29
CA HIS A 54 0.64 11.76 -13.53
C HIS A 54 2.09 11.94 -13.97
N LEU A 55 2.87 10.87 -14.04
CA LEU A 55 4.28 10.91 -14.46
C LEU A 55 4.47 11.40 -15.91
N ARG A 56 3.44 11.28 -16.75
CA ARG A 56 3.39 11.82 -18.11
C ARG A 56 2.84 13.25 -18.21
N GLY A 57 2.55 13.89 -17.08
CA GLY A 57 1.97 15.24 -17.03
C GLY A 57 0.52 15.33 -17.47
N LYS A 58 -0.22 14.22 -17.50
CA LYS A 58 -1.65 14.19 -17.84
C LYS A 58 -2.51 14.43 -16.60
N LYS A 59 -3.78 14.76 -16.85
CA LYS A 59 -4.79 14.89 -15.77
C LYS A 59 -5.03 13.54 -15.13
N VAL A 60 -5.16 13.53 -13.80
CA VAL A 60 -5.48 12.36 -12.99
C VAL A 60 -6.94 12.43 -12.60
N GLU A 61 -7.72 11.42 -12.94
CA GLU A 61 -9.15 11.29 -12.62
C GLU A 61 -9.47 9.82 -12.37
N PHE A 62 -9.99 9.51 -11.19
CA PHE A 62 -10.46 8.17 -10.83
C PHE A 62 -11.42 8.26 -9.65
N LEU A 63 -12.21 7.22 -9.47
CA LEU A 63 -13.22 7.13 -8.44
C LEU A 63 -13.01 5.89 -7.58
N PRO A 64 -13.54 5.86 -6.35
CA PRO A 64 -13.54 4.64 -5.55
C PRO A 64 -14.19 3.48 -6.27
N ASP A 65 -13.63 2.28 -6.07
CA ASP A 65 -14.15 1.03 -6.59
C ASP A 65 -14.31 0.03 -5.44
N PHE A 66 -15.43 -0.68 -5.41
CA PHE A 66 -15.78 -1.54 -4.29
C PHE A 66 -15.68 -3.02 -4.68
N PRO A 67 -14.88 -3.84 -3.97
CA PRO A 67 -14.68 -5.24 -4.30
C PRO A 67 -15.98 -6.08 -4.20
N ASN A 68 -16.93 -5.66 -3.37
CA ASN A 68 -18.19 -6.36 -3.16
C ASN A 68 -19.28 -5.95 -4.18
N GLY A 69 -18.96 -5.11 -5.15
CA GLY A 69 -19.92 -4.61 -6.12
C GLY A 69 -20.88 -3.56 -5.54
N GLY A 70 -22.13 -3.56 -6.04
CA GLY A 70 -23.13 -2.55 -5.74
C GLY A 70 -23.19 -1.45 -6.79
N MET A 71 -24.07 -0.46 -6.58
CA MET A 71 -24.19 0.74 -7.40
C MET A 71 -23.83 1.96 -6.55
N ALA A 72 -22.92 2.79 -7.03
CA ALA A 72 -22.48 3.97 -6.30
C ALA A 72 -22.84 5.28 -7.02
N ASP A 73 -23.35 6.23 -6.26
CA ASP A 73 -23.56 7.62 -6.69
C ASP A 73 -22.44 8.48 -6.13
N PHE A 74 -21.58 8.97 -7.01
CA PHE A 74 -20.45 9.82 -6.71
C PHE A 74 -20.72 11.32 -6.92
N SER A 75 -21.96 11.73 -7.15
CA SER A 75 -22.31 13.15 -7.38
C SER A 75 -21.88 14.07 -6.23
N GLY A 76 -21.84 13.56 -5.01
CA GLY A 76 -21.35 14.25 -3.81
C GLY A 76 -19.90 13.93 -3.44
N TYR A 77 -19.15 13.22 -4.28
CA TYR A 77 -17.77 12.88 -4.01
C TYR A 77 -16.83 14.02 -4.40
N ASN A 78 -16.18 14.62 -3.41
CA ASN A 78 -15.22 15.70 -3.57
C ASN A 78 -13.80 15.19 -3.28
N ASP A 79 -13.27 14.35 -4.16
CA ASP A 79 -11.90 13.78 -4.09
C ASP A 79 -11.57 13.20 -2.69
N GLY A 80 -12.56 12.64 -1.99
CA GLY A 80 -12.39 12.06 -0.66
C GLY A 80 -12.21 13.07 0.49
N LEU A 81 -12.22 14.36 0.22
CA LEU A 81 -12.10 15.40 1.24
C LEU A 81 -13.30 15.41 2.18
N ARG A 82 -13.11 16.00 3.37
CA ARG A 82 -14.17 16.15 4.36
C ARG A 82 -15.40 16.84 3.77
N GLY A 83 -16.58 16.28 4.04
CA GLY A 83 -17.84 16.72 3.45
C GLY A 83 -18.24 15.96 2.19
N SER A 84 -17.36 15.11 1.65
CA SER A 84 -17.72 14.16 0.61
C SER A 84 -18.82 13.21 1.06
N ARG A 85 -19.66 12.82 0.11
CA ARG A 85 -20.70 11.82 0.33
C ARG A 85 -20.79 10.89 -0.88
N VAL A 86 -20.77 9.59 -0.61
CA VAL A 86 -21.00 8.54 -1.61
C VAL A 86 -22.19 7.71 -1.14
N ARG A 87 -23.22 7.54 -1.99
CA ARG A 87 -24.32 6.63 -1.72
C ARG A 87 -24.07 5.34 -2.45
N VAL A 88 -24.14 4.23 -1.72
CA VAL A 88 -23.92 2.89 -2.27
C VAL A 88 -25.19 2.07 -2.08
N ARG A 89 -25.68 1.45 -3.14
CA ARG A 89 -26.90 0.62 -3.18
C ARG A 89 -26.55 -0.83 -3.47
N ALA A 90 -27.26 -1.71 -2.80
CA ALA A 90 -27.33 -3.12 -3.16
C ALA A 90 -27.85 -3.29 -4.59
N LYS A 91 -27.41 -4.34 -5.30
CA LYS A 91 -28.07 -4.74 -6.54
C LYS A 91 -29.17 -5.74 -6.23
N ILE A 92 -30.40 -5.37 -6.56
CA ILE A 92 -31.60 -6.15 -6.33
C ILE A 92 -32.22 -6.51 -7.67
N LYS A 93 -32.49 -7.80 -7.86
CA LYS A 93 -33.18 -8.34 -9.07
C LYS A 93 -34.49 -8.93 -8.69
N LYS A 94 -35.50 -8.72 -9.51
CA LYS A 94 -36.76 -9.40 -9.44
C LYS A 94 -36.63 -10.76 -10.12
N LEU A 95 -36.85 -11.86 -9.39
CA LEU A 95 -36.91 -13.21 -9.94
C LEU A 95 -38.30 -13.49 -10.49
N ASP A 96 -39.33 -13.19 -9.74
CA ASP A 96 -40.72 -13.30 -10.10
C ASP A 96 -41.59 -12.27 -9.38
N ASN A 97 -42.91 -12.36 -9.48
CA ASN A 97 -43.84 -11.41 -8.87
C ASN A 97 -43.92 -11.49 -7.34
N LYS A 98 -43.23 -12.46 -6.72
CA LYS A 98 -43.25 -12.71 -5.27
C LYS A 98 -41.87 -12.85 -4.66
N THR A 99 -40.81 -12.81 -5.48
CA THR A 99 -39.45 -13.11 -5.02
C THR A 99 -38.46 -12.08 -5.58
N LEU A 100 -37.69 -11.45 -4.67
CA LEU A 100 -36.57 -10.61 -5.00
C LEU A 100 -35.30 -11.32 -4.57
N ILE A 101 -34.20 -11.04 -5.26
CA ILE A 101 -32.86 -11.48 -4.91
C ILE A 101 -31.95 -10.27 -4.78
N ILE A 102 -31.22 -10.19 -3.68
CA ILE A 102 -30.12 -9.24 -3.47
C ILE A 102 -28.83 -10.02 -3.72
N TYR A 103 -28.10 -9.67 -4.78
CA TYR A 103 -26.92 -10.40 -5.23
C TYR A 103 -25.62 -9.63 -5.12
N GLU A 104 -25.66 -8.33 -4.80
CA GLU A 104 -24.53 -7.53 -4.38
C GLU A 104 -24.96 -6.61 -3.24
N ILE A 105 -24.17 -6.54 -2.19
CA ILE A 105 -24.46 -5.72 -0.99
C ILE A 105 -23.60 -4.45 -0.98
N PRO A 106 -24.05 -3.37 -0.34
CA PRO A 106 -23.29 -2.14 -0.25
C PRO A 106 -21.96 -2.33 0.49
N PHE A 107 -20.94 -1.60 0.07
CA PHE A 107 -19.65 -1.58 0.74
C PHE A 107 -19.78 -1.17 2.21
N GLY A 108 -19.12 -1.91 3.10
CA GLY A 108 -19.17 -1.67 4.55
C GLY A 108 -20.34 -2.33 5.27
N THR A 109 -21.21 -3.06 4.55
CA THR A 109 -22.26 -3.89 5.16
C THR A 109 -21.93 -5.37 5.07
N THR A 110 -22.48 -6.16 5.98
CA THR A 110 -22.43 -7.63 5.93
C THR A 110 -23.81 -8.16 5.59
N THR A 111 -23.90 -9.41 5.07
CA THR A 111 -25.18 -10.06 4.81
C THR A 111 -26.05 -10.11 6.04
N GLY A 112 -25.46 -10.47 7.18
CA GLY A 112 -26.18 -10.52 8.47
C GLY A 112 -26.74 -9.16 8.90
N SER A 113 -25.93 -8.06 8.84
CA SER A 113 -26.41 -6.72 9.21
C SER A 113 -27.51 -6.22 8.28
N LEU A 114 -27.39 -6.51 6.97
CA LEU A 114 -28.40 -6.15 6.00
C LEU A 114 -29.72 -6.88 6.27
N ILE A 115 -29.68 -8.20 6.50
CA ILE A 115 -30.86 -9.01 6.85
C ILE A 115 -31.51 -8.49 8.12
N GLU A 116 -30.74 -8.19 9.17
CA GLU A 116 -31.28 -7.59 10.39
C GLU A 116 -31.99 -6.24 10.12
N SER A 117 -31.40 -5.40 9.28
CA SER A 117 -32.02 -4.11 8.93
C SER A 117 -33.35 -4.29 8.21
N VAL A 118 -33.42 -5.30 7.32
CA VAL A 118 -34.63 -5.66 6.60
C VAL A 118 -35.73 -6.19 7.57
N ILE A 119 -35.37 -7.08 8.48
CA ILE A 119 -36.28 -7.60 9.50
C ILE A 119 -36.81 -6.45 10.40
N LYS A 120 -35.92 -5.59 10.89
CA LYS A 120 -36.28 -4.42 11.70
C LYS A 120 -37.23 -3.47 10.96
N ALA A 121 -37.05 -3.28 9.64
CA ALA A 121 -37.94 -2.45 8.84
C ALA A 121 -39.31 -3.13 8.61
N ASN A 122 -39.35 -4.44 8.46
CA ASN A 122 -40.58 -5.23 8.37
C ASN A 122 -41.38 -5.16 9.69
N ASP A 123 -40.76 -5.35 10.84
CA ASP A 123 -41.37 -5.29 12.17
C ASP A 123 -41.95 -3.92 12.46
N LYS A 124 -41.30 -2.85 11.98
CA LYS A 124 -41.81 -1.46 12.03
C LYS A 124 -42.90 -1.18 11.00
N GLY A 125 -43.31 -2.14 10.19
CA GLY A 125 -44.33 -1.99 9.16
C GLY A 125 -43.96 -1.05 7.99
N LYS A 126 -42.64 -0.78 7.81
CA LYS A 126 -42.13 0.06 6.71
C LYS A 126 -42.09 -0.70 5.39
N ILE A 127 -41.85 -2.00 5.46
CA ILE A 127 -41.87 -2.94 4.34
C ILE A 127 -42.76 -4.13 4.69
N LYS A 128 -43.21 -4.88 3.69
CA LYS A 128 -44.06 -6.08 3.89
C LYS A 128 -43.42 -7.26 3.21
N ILE A 129 -42.65 -8.03 3.95
CA ILE A 129 -42.03 -9.27 3.47
C ILE A 129 -42.56 -10.46 4.25
N LYS A 130 -42.68 -11.60 3.55
CA LYS A 130 -43.16 -12.86 4.13
C LYS A 130 -42.04 -13.64 4.78
N LYS A 131 -40.89 -13.73 4.14
CA LYS A 131 -39.71 -14.49 4.56
C LYS A 131 -38.47 -13.92 3.92
N ILE A 132 -37.33 -14.05 4.58
CA ILE A 132 -35.99 -13.77 4.05
C ILE A 132 -35.12 -15.00 4.25
N GLU A 133 -34.31 -15.34 3.26
CA GLU A 133 -33.40 -16.49 3.27
C GLU A 133 -32.02 -16.02 2.86
N ASP A 134 -31.01 -16.49 3.57
CA ASP A 134 -29.61 -16.24 3.25
C ASP A 134 -28.99 -17.49 2.62
N ASN A 135 -28.73 -17.44 1.32
CA ASN A 135 -28.09 -18.51 0.56
C ASN A 135 -26.66 -18.11 0.17
N THR A 136 -26.11 -17.07 0.81
CA THR A 136 -24.77 -16.55 0.52
C THR A 136 -23.70 -17.64 0.68
N SER A 137 -22.85 -17.77 -0.32
CA SER A 137 -21.68 -18.64 -0.32
C SER A 137 -20.43 -17.83 -0.67
N MET A 138 -19.87 -17.95 -1.86
CA MET A 138 -18.78 -17.09 -2.35
C MET A 138 -19.31 -15.71 -2.79
N GLU A 139 -20.54 -15.66 -3.29
CA GLU A 139 -21.24 -14.43 -3.69
C GLU A 139 -22.44 -14.22 -2.79
N ALA A 140 -22.84 -12.98 -2.60
CA ALA A 140 -24.01 -12.64 -1.81
C ALA A 140 -25.30 -13.13 -2.54
N GLU A 141 -26.14 -13.85 -1.84
CA GLU A 141 -27.43 -14.32 -2.36
C GLU A 141 -28.47 -14.31 -1.24
N ILE A 142 -29.21 -13.19 -1.14
CA ILE A 142 -30.28 -13.02 -0.15
C ILE A 142 -31.62 -13.01 -0.88
N ILE A 143 -32.47 -13.97 -0.57
CA ILE A 143 -33.79 -14.14 -1.19
C ILE A 143 -34.84 -13.51 -0.28
N VAL A 144 -35.64 -12.59 -0.82
CA VAL A 144 -36.72 -11.91 -0.13
C VAL A 144 -38.06 -12.33 -0.74
N HIS A 145 -38.89 -13.02 0.04
CA HIS A 145 -40.21 -13.47 -0.38
C HIS A 145 -41.26 -12.44 0.03
N LEU A 146 -42.14 -12.06 -0.91
CA LEU A 146 -43.17 -11.06 -0.72
C LEU A 146 -44.53 -11.76 -0.47
N PHE A 147 -45.42 -11.03 0.22
CA PHE A 147 -46.84 -11.47 0.29
C PHE A 147 -47.54 -11.32 -1.08
N PRO A 148 -48.55 -12.16 -1.37
CA PRO A 148 -49.39 -12.00 -2.55
C PRO A 148 -50.03 -10.58 -2.60
N GLY A 149 -49.96 -9.94 -3.78
CA GLY A 149 -50.52 -8.59 -3.98
C GLY A 149 -49.56 -7.45 -3.61
N VAL A 150 -48.37 -7.70 -3.05
CA VAL A 150 -47.35 -6.69 -2.81
C VAL A 150 -46.56 -6.44 -4.11
N SER A 151 -46.41 -5.18 -4.51
CA SER A 151 -45.64 -4.81 -5.70
C SER A 151 -44.13 -4.98 -5.46
N PRO A 152 -43.42 -5.78 -6.26
CA PRO A 152 -41.96 -5.94 -6.16
C PRO A 152 -41.20 -4.62 -6.30
N ASP A 153 -41.56 -3.78 -7.28
CA ASP A 153 -40.89 -2.53 -7.57
C ASP A 153 -40.99 -1.53 -6.39
N LYS A 154 -42.21 -1.39 -5.82
CA LYS A 154 -42.39 -0.55 -4.60
C LYS A 154 -41.64 -1.12 -3.41
N THR A 155 -41.46 -2.43 -3.33
CA THR A 155 -40.68 -3.05 -2.26
C THR A 155 -39.19 -2.78 -2.44
N ILE A 156 -38.67 -2.82 -3.66
CA ILE A 156 -37.29 -2.43 -3.95
C ILE A 156 -37.02 -1.00 -3.52
N ASP A 157 -37.91 -0.06 -3.88
CA ASP A 157 -37.79 1.35 -3.44
C ASP A 157 -37.84 1.48 -1.92
N ALA A 158 -38.70 0.71 -1.26
CA ALA A 158 -38.80 0.69 0.19
C ALA A 158 -37.58 0.05 0.87
N LEU A 159 -36.98 -0.97 0.27
CA LEU A 159 -35.73 -1.56 0.74
C LEU A 159 -34.59 -0.51 0.72
N TYR A 160 -34.45 0.24 -0.36
CA TYR A 160 -33.47 1.32 -0.42
C TYR A 160 -33.76 2.45 0.58
N ALA A 161 -35.02 2.79 0.80
CA ALA A 161 -35.39 3.91 1.65
C ALA A 161 -35.31 3.60 3.16
N PHE A 162 -35.49 2.36 3.58
CA PHE A 162 -35.71 1.99 4.99
C PHE A 162 -34.77 0.94 5.55
N THR A 163 -33.83 0.44 4.74
CA THR A 163 -32.90 -0.61 5.15
C THR A 163 -31.47 -0.30 4.69
N ASP A 164 -30.52 -1.11 5.12
CA ASP A 164 -29.12 -0.99 4.71
C ASP A 164 -28.85 -1.44 3.25
N CYS A 165 -29.92 -1.63 2.45
CA CYS A 165 -29.79 -1.78 0.99
C CYS A 165 -29.29 -0.49 0.31
N GLU A 166 -29.40 0.67 0.95
CA GLU A 166 -28.71 1.89 0.59
C GLU A 166 -27.97 2.43 1.83
N VAL A 167 -26.66 2.66 1.70
CA VAL A 167 -25.85 3.28 2.74
C VAL A 167 -25.20 4.55 2.22
N SER A 168 -25.03 5.53 3.10
CA SER A 168 -24.30 6.76 2.81
C SER A 168 -22.95 6.73 3.51
N ILE A 169 -21.87 6.78 2.73
CA ILE A 169 -20.51 6.78 3.23
C ILE A 169 -19.97 8.20 3.12
N SER A 170 -19.34 8.70 4.19
CA SER A 170 -18.68 10.00 4.22
C SER A 170 -17.16 9.80 4.29
N PRO A 171 -16.44 9.87 3.17
CA PRO A 171 -14.99 9.82 3.17
C PRO A 171 -14.38 10.99 3.94
N ASN A 172 -13.20 10.80 4.46
CA ASN A 172 -12.40 11.81 5.12
C ASN A 172 -10.92 11.50 4.96
N SER A 173 -10.31 12.06 3.91
CA SER A 173 -8.92 11.83 3.55
C SER A 173 -8.01 12.65 4.46
N THR A 174 -7.61 12.05 5.58
CA THR A 174 -6.64 12.62 6.51
C THR A 174 -5.43 11.72 6.58
N ILE A 175 -4.26 12.26 6.27
CA ILE A 175 -2.97 11.56 6.33
C ILE A 175 -2.05 12.24 7.34
N ILE A 176 -1.00 11.54 7.74
CA ILE A 176 0.14 12.10 8.47
C ILE A 176 1.28 12.31 7.47
N ASP A 177 1.71 13.57 7.32
CA ASP A 177 2.82 13.95 6.48
C ASP A 177 3.94 14.51 7.38
N GLY A 178 4.99 13.71 7.56
CA GLY A 178 5.95 13.92 8.64
C GLY A 178 5.27 13.76 10.00
N ASP A 179 5.30 14.81 10.81
CA ASP A 179 4.73 14.81 12.16
C ASP A 179 3.36 15.54 12.24
N LYS A 180 2.77 15.90 11.11
CA LYS A 180 1.56 16.74 11.08
C LYS A 180 0.43 16.08 10.29
N PRO A 181 -0.81 16.15 10.80
CA PRO A 181 -1.97 15.74 10.02
C PRO A 181 -2.24 16.74 8.87
N ARG A 182 -2.53 16.18 7.69
CA ARG A 182 -2.91 16.95 6.51
C ARG A 182 -4.21 16.39 5.92
N PHE A 183 -5.09 17.29 5.51
CA PHE A 183 -6.26 16.96 4.71
C PHE A 183 -5.86 17.07 3.25
N MET A 184 -5.84 15.95 2.56
CA MET A 184 -5.33 15.86 1.19
C MET A 184 -6.29 15.03 0.34
N GLY A 185 -6.63 15.52 -0.84
CA GLY A 185 -7.49 14.79 -1.78
C GLY A 185 -6.82 13.50 -2.26
N VAL A 186 -7.64 12.54 -2.63
CA VAL A 186 -7.19 11.22 -3.11
C VAL A 186 -6.29 11.37 -4.36
N SER A 187 -6.64 12.27 -5.27
CA SER A 187 -5.83 12.58 -6.46
C SER A 187 -4.46 13.17 -6.10
N GLU A 188 -4.39 14.00 -5.06
CA GLU A 188 -3.12 14.56 -4.58
C GLU A 188 -2.25 13.49 -3.90
N ILE A 189 -2.86 12.62 -3.09
CA ILE A 189 -2.18 11.49 -2.45
C ILE A 189 -1.55 10.57 -3.50
N LEU A 190 -2.27 10.26 -4.58
CA LEU A 190 -1.74 9.45 -5.67
C LEU A 190 -0.50 10.10 -6.31
N LYS A 191 -0.56 11.41 -6.59
CA LYS A 191 0.58 12.16 -7.15
C LYS A 191 1.80 12.11 -6.23
N VAL A 192 1.62 12.42 -4.94
CA VAL A 192 2.70 12.35 -3.94
C VAL A 192 3.29 10.95 -3.85
N THR A 193 2.45 9.91 -3.89
CA THR A 193 2.91 8.52 -3.85
C THR A 193 3.68 8.14 -5.11
N ALA A 194 3.22 8.56 -6.30
CA ALA A 194 3.93 8.32 -7.56
C ALA A 194 5.30 9.00 -7.59
N ASP A 195 5.38 10.27 -7.18
CA ASP A 195 6.64 11.02 -7.09
C ASP A 195 7.59 10.39 -6.04
N THR A 196 7.05 9.95 -4.92
CA THR A 196 7.81 9.22 -3.90
C THR A 196 8.35 7.90 -4.43
N THR A 197 7.58 7.18 -5.25
CA THR A 197 8.02 5.94 -5.90
C THR A 197 9.25 6.18 -6.77
N VAL A 198 9.22 7.23 -7.60
CA VAL A 198 10.37 7.61 -8.45
C VAL A 198 11.59 7.93 -7.59
N ARG A 199 11.41 8.72 -6.52
CA ARG A 199 12.49 9.06 -5.59
C ARG A 199 13.08 7.84 -4.88
N LEU A 200 12.25 6.90 -4.45
CA LEU A 200 12.69 5.66 -3.80
C LEU A 200 13.45 4.75 -4.77
N LEU A 201 12.99 4.62 -6.01
CA LEU A 201 13.69 3.84 -7.03
C LEU A 201 15.07 4.44 -7.34
N LYS A 202 15.15 5.77 -7.43
CA LYS A 202 16.44 6.45 -7.61
C LYS A 202 17.38 6.18 -6.44
N LEU A 203 16.92 6.32 -5.20
CA LEU A 203 17.71 6.05 -4.00
C LEU A 203 18.17 4.59 -3.94
N GLU A 204 17.32 3.64 -4.31
CA GLU A 204 17.66 2.20 -4.38
C GLU A 204 18.80 1.95 -5.37
N LEU A 205 18.75 2.61 -6.54
CA LEU A 205 19.81 2.50 -7.54
C LEU A 205 21.11 3.17 -7.09
N GLU A 206 21.05 4.30 -6.40
CA GLU A 206 22.21 4.98 -5.82
C GLU A 206 22.90 4.11 -4.76
N ILE A 207 22.14 3.48 -3.86
CA ILE A 207 22.66 2.53 -2.87
C ILE A 207 23.32 1.34 -3.57
N ARG A 208 22.67 0.79 -4.60
CA ARG A 208 23.19 -0.35 -5.33
C ARG A 208 24.48 -0.02 -6.09
N LEU A 209 24.55 1.18 -6.65
CA LEU A 209 25.76 1.67 -7.29
C LEU A 209 26.93 1.75 -6.30
N ASP A 210 26.71 2.35 -5.12
CA ASP A 210 27.75 2.44 -4.07
C ASP A 210 28.22 1.05 -3.62
N GLU A 211 27.31 0.09 -3.44
CA GLU A 211 27.66 -1.31 -3.11
C GLU A 211 28.54 -1.94 -4.20
N LEU A 212 28.17 -1.75 -5.47
CA LEU A 212 28.91 -2.31 -6.61
C LEU A 212 30.27 -1.65 -6.76
N GLU A 213 30.38 -0.34 -6.56
CA GLU A 213 31.66 0.38 -6.59
C GLU A 213 32.61 -0.09 -5.47
N ARG A 214 32.08 -0.32 -4.26
CA ARG A 214 32.85 -0.92 -3.16
C ARG A 214 33.34 -2.32 -3.48
N MET A 215 32.48 -3.17 -4.02
CA MET A 215 32.85 -4.51 -4.43
C MET A 215 33.90 -4.49 -5.54
N TRP A 216 33.71 -3.66 -6.56
CA TRP A 216 34.66 -3.51 -7.65
C TRP A 216 36.03 -3.02 -7.17
N HIS A 217 36.06 -2.00 -6.31
CA HIS A 217 37.29 -1.52 -5.70
C HIS A 217 38.02 -2.64 -4.96
N PHE A 218 37.33 -3.40 -4.12
CA PHE A 218 37.93 -4.48 -3.34
C PHE A 218 38.40 -5.63 -4.23
N SER A 219 37.62 -6.06 -5.20
CA SER A 219 38.04 -7.10 -6.17
C SER A 219 39.23 -6.67 -7.04
N THR A 220 39.35 -5.37 -7.33
CA THR A 220 40.54 -4.84 -8.00
C THR A 220 41.77 -4.92 -7.09
N LEU A 221 41.62 -4.59 -5.81
CA LEU A 221 42.71 -4.75 -4.83
C LEU A 221 43.12 -6.21 -4.69
N GLU A 222 42.16 -7.13 -4.57
CA GLU A 222 42.44 -8.60 -4.53
C GLU A 222 43.20 -9.04 -5.74
N LYS A 223 42.77 -8.66 -6.95
CA LYS A 223 43.44 -8.99 -8.21
C LYS A 223 44.88 -8.50 -8.25
N LEU A 224 45.08 -7.21 -7.86
CA LEU A 224 46.45 -6.63 -7.84
C LEU A 224 47.32 -7.30 -6.77
N PHE A 225 46.77 -7.59 -5.61
CA PHE A 225 47.44 -8.26 -4.51
C PHE A 225 47.91 -9.66 -4.89
N ILE A 226 47.08 -10.46 -5.54
CA ILE A 226 47.39 -11.82 -5.97
C ILE A 226 48.37 -11.81 -7.16
N ASN A 227 48.08 -11.03 -8.21
CA ASN A 227 48.88 -11.03 -9.42
C ASN A 227 50.29 -10.48 -9.21
N ASN A 228 50.48 -9.62 -8.23
CA ASN A 228 51.80 -9.08 -7.88
C ASN A 228 52.44 -9.78 -6.67
N GLU A 229 51.88 -10.93 -6.26
CA GLU A 229 52.41 -11.79 -5.20
C GLU A 229 52.74 -11.05 -3.90
N MET A 230 51.99 -10.01 -3.57
CA MET A 230 52.28 -9.12 -2.42
C MET A 230 52.21 -9.84 -1.07
N TYR A 231 51.61 -11.01 -1.03
CA TYR A 231 51.45 -11.84 0.17
C TYR A 231 52.71 -12.62 0.52
N ILE A 232 53.66 -12.80 -0.41
CA ILE A 232 54.90 -13.64 -0.20
C ILE A 232 55.75 -13.00 0.92
N ASP A 233 55.84 -11.69 0.93
CA ASP A 233 56.69 -10.94 1.87
C ASP A 233 56.08 -10.82 3.27
N PHE A 234 54.90 -11.31 3.52
CA PHE A 234 54.21 -11.19 4.85
C PHE A 234 55.02 -11.81 5.98
N LYS A 235 55.80 -12.84 5.70
CA LYS A 235 56.68 -13.47 6.70
C LYS A 235 57.83 -12.57 7.20
N LEU A 236 58.10 -11.47 6.50
CA LEU A 236 59.16 -10.54 6.83
C LEU A 236 58.72 -9.46 7.84
N TYR A 237 57.39 -9.32 8.05
CA TYR A 237 56.79 -8.29 8.89
C TYR A 237 56.17 -8.93 10.13
N SER A 238 56.60 -8.49 11.29
CA SER A 238 56.18 -9.03 12.59
C SER A 238 55.02 -8.28 13.22
N ASP A 239 54.76 -7.07 12.76
CA ASP A 239 53.67 -6.24 13.26
C ASP A 239 52.77 -5.70 12.12
N LYS A 240 51.57 -5.29 12.51
CA LYS A 240 50.53 -4.87 11.58
C LYS A 240 50.83 -3.53 10.90
N GLU A 241 51.49 -2.63 11.62
CA GLU A 241 51.74 -1.28 11.12
C GLU A 241 52.77 -1.28 10.00
N THR A 242 53.91 -1.96 10.20
CA THR A 242 54.97 -2.11 9.16
C THR A 242 54.46 -2.90 7.94
N LEU A 243 53.57 -3.89 8.14
CA LEU A 243 52.95 -4.62 7.03
C LEU A 243 52.02 -3.69 6.20
N TYR A 244 51.26 -2.80 6.87
CA TYR A 244 50.39 -1.88 6.16
C TYR A 244 51.15 -0.82 5.40
N GLU A 245 52.23 -0.27 5.98
CA GLU A 245 53.15 0.66 5.28
C GLU A 245 53.75 0.01 3.98
N TYR A 246 54.18 -1.26 4.09
CA TYR A 246 54.64 -2.02 2.92
C TYR A 246 53.55 -2.13 1.86
N LEU A 247 52.33 -2.51 2.23
CA LEU A 247 51.20 -2.64 1.29
C LEU A 247 50.84 -1.31 0.67
N TYR A 248 50.74 -0.24 1.41
CA TYR A 248 50.48 1.11 0.87
C TYR A 248 51.54 1.49 -0.18
N LYS A 249 52.80 1.23 0.10
CA LYS A 249 53.91 1.50 -0.83
C LYS A 249 53.77 0.65 -2.11
N ARG A 250 53.46 -0.62 -1.98
CA ARG A 250 53.28 -1.54 -3.13
C ARG A 250 52.08 -1.13 -4.00
N PHE A 251 50.95 -0.79 -3.39
CA PHE A 251 49.77 -0.33 -4.11
C PHE A 251 49.92 1.08 -4.70
N SER A 252 50.82 1.89 -4.22
CA SER A 252 50.99 3.26 -4.72
C SER A 252 51.28 3.35 -6.23
N VAL A 253 51.87 2.32 -6.82
CA VAL A 253 52.14 2.21 -8.25
C VAL A 253 50.86 2.03 -9.06
N PHE A 254 49.81 1.46 -8.46
CA PHE A 254 48.52 1.12 -9.10
C PHE A 254 47.41 2.12 -8.83
N LYS A 255 47.71 3.31 -8.28
CA LYS A 255 46.69 4.33 -7.94
C LYS A 255 45.73 4.68 -9.09
N LYS A 256 46.18 4.58 -10.33
CA LYS A 256 45.35 4.85 -11.52
C LYS A 256 44.28 3.75 -11.84
N GLU A 257 44.46 2.57 -11.30
CA GLU A 257 43.56 1.43 -11.49
C GLU A 257 42.50 1.36 -10.40
N LEU A 258 42.64 2.14 -9.33
CA LEU A 258 41.78 2.12 -8.17
C LEU A 258 40.72 3.21 -8.26
N LEU A 259 39.50 2.92 -7.85
CA LEU A 259 38.39 3.88 -7.79
C LEU A 259 38.56 4.95 -6.72
N ARG A 260 39.18 4.59 -5.61
CA ARG A 260 39.43 5.46 -4.45
C ARG A 260 40.74 5.11 -3.78
N GLU A 261 41.14 5.93 -2.83
CA GLU A 261 42.30 5.62 -1.98
C GLU A 261 42.03 4.40 -1.09
N ILE A 262 43.08 3.64 -0.84
CA ILE A 262 43.03 2.43 -0.01
C ILE A 262 42.94 2.86 1.45
N THR A 263 42.16 2.14 2.22
CA THR A 263 41.99 2.33 3.66
C THR A 263 42.59 1.16 4.44
N ASP A 264 42.83 1.38 5.74
CA ASP A 264 43.29 0.32 6.64
C ASP A 264 42.29 -0.85 6.72
N GLU A 265 40.99 -0.56 6.54
CA GLU A 265 39.95 -1.60 6.48
C GLU A 265 40.11 -2.48 5.23
N ASP A 266 40.45 -1.90 4.08
CA ASP A 266 40.69 -2.63 2.86
C ASP A 266 41.93 -3.55 3.03
N LEU A 267 43.00 -3.02 3.60
CA LEU A 267 44.23 -3.81 3.87
C LEU A 267 43.94 -4.92 4.89
N HIS A 268 43.15 -4.64 5.91
CA HIS A 268 42.75 -5.67 6.86
C HIS A 268 42.00 -6.82 6.21
N LYS A 269 41.04 -6.52 5.33
CA LYS A 269 40.32 -7.55 4.57
C LYS A 269 41.25 -8.35 3.66
N LEU A 270 42.20 -7.69 2.97
CA LEU A 270 43.18 -8.38 2.12
C LEU A 270 44.08 -9.34 2.92
N THR A 271 44.50 -8.95 4.13
CA THR A 271 45.35 -9.80 4.98
C THR A 271 44.63 -11.01 5.57
N GLN A 272 43.28 -11.03 5.51
CA GLN A 272 42.45 -12.14 5.98
C GLN A 272 42.14 -13.17 4.87
N ILE A 273 42.53 -12.93 3.63
CA ILE A 273 42.28 -13.86 2.55
C ILE A 273 43.12 -15.13 2.79
N PRO A 274 42.49 -16.32 2.90
CA PRO A 274 43.20 -17.55 3.09
C PRO A 274 44.05 -17.84 1.84
N MET A 275 45.34 -17.88 2.00
CA MET A 275 46.28 -18.33 0.94
C MET A 275 46.44 -19.85 1.09
N ILE A 276 45.91 -20.61 0.13
CA ILE A 276 46.01 -22.07 0.05
C ILE A 276 47.30 -22.43 -0.68
#